data_d6d830b8a5b902dea21f2f8642fe36f6
#
_entry.id   d6d830b8a5b902dea21f2f8642fe36f6
#
_cell.length_a   1.000
_cell.length_b   1.000
_cell.length_c   1.000
_cell.angle_alpha   90.00
_cell.angle_beta   90.00
_cell.angle_gamma   90.00
#
_symmetry.space_group_name_H-M   'P 1'
#
loop_
_entity.id
_entity.type
_entity.pdbx_description
1 polymer ?
#
loop_
_entity_poly.entity_id
_entity_poly.type
_entity_poly.pdbx_seq_one_letter_code
_entity_poly.pdbx_strand_id
1 'polypeptide(L)'
;MYKAKVYVTYKESILDPQGAAIKKALHHLNYQEVQKVTVGKYFEIQVADGGQNVNEQVQKMCDELLANVNMETYRFEIQDVQEGEK
;
A
#
# COMPACT_ATOMS: atom_id res chain seq x y z
N MET A 1 -20.06 -7.46 3.81
CA MET A 1 -18.60 -7.65 3.92
C MET A 1 -17.89 -6.53 3.20
N TYR A 2 -16.81 -6.05 3.77
CA TYR A 2 -16.01 -4.98 3.19
C TYR A 2 -14.67 -5.50 2.75
N LYS A 3 -14.14 -4.95 1.67
CA LYS A 3 -12.80 -5.22 1.21
C LYS A 3 -11.99 -3.93 1.28
N ALA A 4 -10.92 -3.94 2.05
CA ALA A 4 -10.00 -2.82 2.14
C ALA A 4 -8.77 -3.12 1.29
N LYS A 5 -8.42 -2.20 0.42
CA LYS A 5 -7.20 -2.26 -0.38
C LYS A 5 -6.25 -1.22 0.17
N VAL A 6 -5.13 -1.66 0.70
CA VAL A 6 -4.17 -0.78 1.38
C VAL A 6 -2.87 -0.75 0.59
N TYR A 7 -2.40 0.46 0.32
CA TYR A 7 -1.16 0.71 -0.42
C TYR A 7 -0.19 1.41 0.50
N VAL A 8 0.99 0.82 0.70
CA VAL A 8 2.01 1.34 1.60
C VAL A 8 3.29 1.58 0.83
N THR A 9 3.84 2.79 0.93
CA THR A 9 5.11 3.14 0.29
C THR A 9 5.97 3.94 1.26
N TYR A 10 7.28 4.04 0.99
CA TYR A 10 8.15 4.92 1.75
C TYR A 10 7.73 6.38 1.56
N LYS A 11 7.92 7.17 2.60
CA LYS A 11 7.78 8.63 2.49
C LYS A 11 8.79 9.15 1.48
N GLU A 12 8.45 10.23 0.80
CA GLU A 12 9.32 10.79 -0.25
C GLU A 12 10.71 11.18 0.25
N SER A 13 10.79 11.59 1.51
CA SER A 13 12.07 11.97 2.11
C SER A 13 12.96 10.79 2.49
N ILE A 14 12.42 9.56 2.42
CA ILE A 14 13.15 8.35 2.80
C ILE A 14 13.70 7.68 1.55
N LEU A 15 14.96 7.25 1.61
CA LEU A 15 15.59 6.51 0.53
C LEU A 15 14.92 5.16 0.37
N ASP A 16 14.55 4.83 -0.87
CA ASP A 16 14.00 3.53 -1.23
C ASP A 16 15.09 2.72 -1.95
N PRO A 17 15.83 1.86 -1.23
CA PRO A 17 16.95 1.15 -1.84
C PRO A 17 16.51 0.14 -2.91
N GLN A 18 15.33 -0.47 -2.76
CA GLN A 18 14.80 -1.39 -3.77
C GLN A 18 14.42 -0.65 -5.04
N GLY A 19 13.73 0.48 -4.89
CA GLY A 19 13.35 1.30 -6.04
C GLY A 19 14.56 1.82 -6.79
N ALA A 20 15.58 2.26 -6.06
CA ALA A 20 16.82 2.73 -6.68
C ALA A 20 17.54 1.62 -7.46
N ALA A 21 17.58 0.42 -6.90
CA ALA A 21 18.20 -0.73 -7.57
C ALA A 21 17.44 -1.12 -8.84
N ILE A 22 16.11 -1.10 -8.79
CA ILE A 22 15.29 -1.41 -9.96
C ILE A 22 15.47 -0.36 -11.04
N LYS A 23 15.52 0.92 -10.66
CA LYS A 23 15.77 2.00 -11.61
C LYS A 23 17.10 1.80 -12.34
N LYS A 24 18.14 1.46 -11.60
CA LYS A 24 19.46 1.21 -12.18
C LYS A 24 19.41 0.04 -13.15
N ALA A 25 18.74 -1.05 -12.77
CA ALA A 25 18.58 -2.22 -13.63
C ALA A 25 17.82 -1.88 -14.91
N LEU A 26 16.78 -1.07 -14.82
CA LEU A 26 16.02 -0.65 -15.98
C LEU A 26 16.86 0.20 -16.93
N HIS A 27 17.71 1.08 -16.38
CA HIS A 27 18.63 1.86 -17.21
C HIS A 27 19.62 0.96 -17.95
N HIS A 28 20.07 -0.11 -17.32
CA HIS A 28 20.95 -1.10 -17.98
C HIS A 28 20.23 -1.84 -19.11
N LEU A 29 18.91 -1.95 -19.02
CA LEU A 29 18.10 -2.56 -20.08
C LEU A 29 17.65 -1.55 -21.14
N ASN A 30 18.23 -0.35 -21.15
CA ASN A 30 17.96 0.72 -22.11
C ASN A 30 16.65 1.47 -21.90
N TYR A 31 16.07 1.41 -20.69
CA TYR A 31 14.91 2.22 -20.37
C TYR A 31 15.36 3.51 -19.69
N GLN A 32 15.97 4.40 -20.47
CA GLN A 32 16.60 5.61 -19.95
C GLN A 32 15.60 6.68 -19.49
N GLU A 33 14.35 6.61 -19.94
CA GLU A 33 13.32 7.56 -19.57
C GLU A 33 12.79 7.35 -18.15
N VAL A 34 13.12 6.21 -17.51
CA VAL A 34 12.67 5.94 -16.16
C VAL A 34 13.33 6.91 -15.19
N GLN A 35 12.52 7.73 -14.51
CA GLN A 35 13.02 8.75 -13.61
C GLN A 35 12.94 8.35 -12.16
N LYS A 36 11.93 7.54 -11.79
CA LYS A 36 11.73 7.12 -10.42
C LYS A 36 11.03 5.78 -10.39
N VAL A 37 11.47 4.91 -9.50
CA VAL A 37 10.80 3.65 -9.20
C VAL A 37 10.54 3.60 -7.71
N THR A 38 9.31 3.34 -7.34
CA THR A 38 8.89 3.21 -5.94
C THR A 38 8.40 1.79 -5.72
N VAL A 39 8.95 1.13 -4.73
CA VAL A 39 8.51 -0.22 -4.33
C VAL A 39 7.65 -0.07 -3.08
N GLY A 40 6.52 -0.75 -3.07
CA GLY A 40 5.61 -0.67 -1.94
C GLY A 40 4.96 -2.00 -1.65
N LYS A 41 4.10 -1.99 -0.63
CA LYS A 41 3.32 -3.16 -0.23
C LYS A 41 1.85 -2.92 -0.57
N TYR A 42 1.15 -4.00 -0.88
CA TYR A 42 -0.27 -3.96 -1.14
C TYR A 42 -0.96 -5.03 -0.30
N PHE A 43 -1.99 -4.64 0.43
CA PHE A 43 -2.78 -5.56 1.25
C PHE A 43 -4.23 -5.54 0.80
N GLU A 44 -4.84 -6.72 0.75
CA GLU A 44 -6.30 -6.83 0.64
C GLU A 44 -6.83 -7.46 1.91
N ILE A 45 -7.72 -6.76 2.57
CA ILE A 45 -8.26 -7.20 3.86
C ILE A 45 -9.77 -7.28 3.74
N GLN A 46 -10.33 -8.44 4.05
CA GLN A 46 -11.78 -8.61 4.10
C GLN A 46 -12.23 -8.44 5.55
N VAL A 47 -13.19 -7.56 5.74
CA VAL A 47 -13.71 -7.24 7.07
C VAL A 47 -15.21 -7.50 7.11
N ALA A 48 -15.63 -8.32 8.06
CA ALA A 48 -17.06 -8.61 8.23
C ALA A 48 -17.79 -7.35 8.67
N ASP A 49 -19.03 -7.20 8.20
CA ASP A 49 -19.86 -6.10 8.61
C ASP A 49 -20.42 -6.38 10.00
N GLY A 50 -19.86 -5.73 11.01
CA GLY A 50 -20.27 -5.87 12.39
C GLY A 50 -20.84 -4.59 12.99
N GLY A 51 -21.25 -3.64 12.14
CA GLY A 51 -21.79 -2.37 12.61
C GLY A 51 -20.73 -1.35 13.02
N GLN A 52 -19.45 -1.71 12.91
CA GLN A 52 -18.35 -0.82 13.27
C GLN A 52 -18.06 0.15 12.12
N ASN A 53 -17.30 1.21 12.43
CA ASN A 53 -16.80 2.12 11.41
C ASN A 53 -15.57 1.50 10.75
N VAL A 54 -15.74 0.97 9.56
CA VAL A 54 -14.69 0.25 8.84
C VAL A 54 -13.51 1.17 8.49
N ASN A 55 -13.79 2.43 8.13
CA ASN A 55 -12.72 3.38 7.83
C ASN A 55 -11.78 3.58 9.01
N GLU A 56 -12.33 3.81 10.19
CA GLU A 56 -11.53 3.96 11.40
C GLU A 56 -10.76 2.70 11.74
N GLN A 57 -11.40 1.55 11.57
CA GLN A 57 -10.80 0.28 11.88
C GLN A 57 -9.60 0.00 10.99
N VAL A 58 -9.74 0.22 9.68
CA VAL A 58 -8.66 0.02 8.72
C VAL A 58 -7.52 1.02 8.96
N GLN A 59 -7.86 2.26 9.29
CA GLN A 59 -6.84 3.26 9.61
C GLN A 59 -6.00 2.82 10.81
N LYS A 60 -6.64 2.30 11.84
CA LYS A 60 -5.91 1.78 13.01
C LYS A 60 -5.04 0.59 12.65
N MET A 61 -5.52 -0.31 11.79
CA MET A 61 -4.71 -1.43 11.32
C MET A 61 -3.44 -0.95 10.63
N CYS A 62 -3.57 0.07 9.79
CA CYS A 62 -2.41 0.64 9.10
C CYS A 62 -1.42 1.25 10.08
N ASP A 63 -1.91 2.04 11.03
CA ASP A 63 -1.06 2.71 12.00
C ASP A 63 -0.37 1.75 12.96
N GLU A 64 -1.06 0.69 13.34
CA GLU A 64 -0.57 -0.24 14.36
C GLU A 64 0.32 -1.34 13.79
N LEU A 65 0.08 -1.74 12.54
CA LEU A 65 0.73 -2.94 12.01
C LEU A 65 1.21 -2.83 10.58
N LEU A 66 0.37 -2.33 9.66
CA LEU A 66 0.62 -2.48 8.23
C LEU A 66 1.68 -1.54 7.70
N ALA A 67 1.81 -0.37 8.29
CA ALA A 67 2.76 0.65 7.85
C ALA A 67 3.65 1.09 9.01
N ASN A 68 4.91 1.35 8.72
CA ASN A 68 5.82 1.99 9.67
C ASN A 68 5.63 3.50 9.54
N VAL A 69 4.87 4.09 10.45
CA VAL A 69 4.46 5.50 10.33
C VAL A 69 5.64 6.49 10.35
N ASN A 70 6.80 6.05 10.81
CA ASN A 70 8.01 6.90 10.80
C ASN A 70 8.66 6.94 9.43
N MET A 71 8.56 5.88 8.65
CA MET A 71 9.26 5.71 7.38
C MET A 71 8.33 5.58 6.18
N GLU A 72 7.09 5.21 6.41
CA GLU A 72 6.14 4.88 5.34
C GLU A 72 4.90 5.74 5.42
N THR A 73 4.28 5.91 4.27
CA THR A 73 2.94 6.49 4.16
C THR A 73 2.01 5.45 3.58
N TYR A 74 0.71 5.65 3.74
CA TYR A 74 -0.25 4.70 3.22
C TYR A 74 -1.51 5.41 2.73
N ARG A 75 -2.24 4.73 1.87
CA ARG A 75 -3.61 5.10 1.53
C ARG A 75 -4.42 3.83 1.41
N PHE A 76 -5.72 3.94 1.52
CA PHE A 76 -6.59 2.77 1.38
C PHE A 76 -7.91 3.14 0.74
N GLU A 77 -8.54 2.14 0.15
CA GLU A 77 -9.87 2.23 -0.43
C GLU A 77 -10.73 1.12 0.17
N ILE A 78 -11.97 1.42 0.46
CA ILE A 78 -12.90 0.45 1.02
C ILE A 78 -14.04 0.25 0.04
N GLN A 79 -14.32 -1.02 -0.26
CA GLN A 79 -15.42 -1.44 -1.12
C GLN A 79 -16.36 -2.31 -0.31
N ASP A 80 -17.66 -2.10 -0.49
CA ASP A 80 -18.67 -2.99 0.04
C ASP A 80 -18.87 -4.10 -0.97
N VAL A 81 -18.52 -5.33 -0.60
CA VAL A 81 -18.66 -6.49 -1.48
C VAL A 81 -19.73 -7.41 -0.93
N GLN A 82 -20.50 -7.99 -1.85
CA GLN A 82 -21.52 -8.93 -1.47
C GLN A 82 -20.90 -10.27 -1.08
N GLU A 83 -21.56 -10.93 -0.14
CA GLU A 83 -21.14 -12.26 0.28
C GLU A 83 -21.17 -13.20 -0.93
N GLY A 84 -20.09 -13.97 -1.09
CA GLY A 84 -19.95 -14.88 -2.21
C GLY A 84 -19.21 -14.31 -3.42
N GLU A 85 -18.95 -13.04 -3.46
CA GLU A 85 -18.10 -12.43 -4.49
C GLU A 85 -16.64 -12.73 -4.22
N LYS A 86 -15.90 -12.88 -5.27
CA LYS A 86 -14.45 -13.16 -5.18
C LYS A 86 -13.62 -12.07 -5.80
#